data_7f1f25fa3e31497eead4b44c9f61a9d9
#
_entry.id   7f1f25fa3e31497eead4b44c9f61a9d9
#
_cell.length_a   1.000
_cell.length_b   1.000
_cell.length_c   1.000
_cell.angle_alpha   90.00
_cell.angle_beta   90.00
_cell.angle_gamma   90.00
#
_symmetry.space_group_name_H-M   'P 1'
#
loop_
_entity.id
_entity.type
_entity.pdbx_description
1 polymer ?
#
loop_
_entity_poly.entity_id
_entity_poly.type
_entity_poly.pdbx_seq_one_letter_code
_entity_poly.pdbx_strand_id
1 'polypeptide(L)'
;MAVPSSKEELIRAINSNFSLLNKKLESITPXLAFEPLLEGHAKGTTISVANLVSYLIGWGELVLHWHDQEAKGKTIIFPEEGFKWNELGRLAQKFYRDYEDITEYEVLLARLKENKQQLVALIERFSNDELYGKPWYNKWTRGRMIQFNTASPYKNASGRLNKLQKCLAE
;
A
#
# COMPACT_ATOMS: atom_id res chain seq x y z
N MET A 1 -18.37 3.18 1.48
CA MET A 1 -18.05 1.85 2.03
C MET A 1 -17.68 1.97 3.51
N ALA A 2 -18.19 1.07 4.30
CA ALA A 2 -17.92 1.13 5.74
C ALA A 2 -16.46 0.79 6.05
N VAL A 3 -15.95 1.40 7.09
CA VAL A 3 -14.61 1.12 7.58
C VAL A 3 -14.61 -0.26 8.24
N PRO A 4 -13.65 -1.15 7.90
CA PRO A 4 -13.59 -2.46 8.55
C PRO A 4 -13.47 -2.34 10.07
N SER A 5 -14.18 -3.19 10.78
CA SER A 5 -14.15 -3.22 12.23
C SER A 5 -14.00 -4.64 12.78
N SER A 6 -13.62 -5.59 11.93
CA SER A 6 -13.32 -6.95 12.34
C SER A 6 -12.25 -7.53 11.42
N LYS A 7 -11.63 -8.60 11.88
CA LYS A 7 -10.64 -9.33 11.08
C LYS A 7 -11.22 -9.71 9.73
N GLU A 8 -12.41 -10.28 9.74
CA GLU A 8 -13.05 -10.73 8.52
C GLU A 8 -13.29 -9.57 7.56
N GLU A 9 -13.77 -8.43 8.09
CA GLU A 9 -14.03 -7.26 7.26
C GLU A 9 -12.74 -6.68 6.70
N LEU A 10 -11.67 -6.67 7.51
CA LEU A 10 -10.39 -6.14 7.05
C LEU A 10 -9.82 -6.99 5.92
N ILE A 11 -9.83 -8.31 6.08
CA ILE A 11 -9.31 -9.20 5.05
C ILE A 11 -10.16 -9.07 3.78
N ARG A 12 -11.48 -8.98 3.95
CA ARG A 12 -12.37 -8.81 2.79
C ARG A 12 -12.07 -7.52 2.05
N ALA A 13 -11.85 -6.42 2.78
CA ALA A 13 -11.55 -5.14 2.16
C ALA A 13 -10.22 -5.19 1.40
N ILE A 14 -9.21 -5.81 2.00
CA ILE A 14 -7.92 -5.96 1.34
C ILE A 14 -8.07 -6.79 0.07
N ASN A 15 -8.74 -7.92 0.16
CA ASN A 15 -8.91 -8.81 -1.00
C ASN A 15 -9.70 -8.15 -2.12
N SER A 16 -10.81 -7.52 -1.79
CA SER A 16 -11.68 -6.86 -2.76
C SER A 16 -10.98 -5.70 -3.44
N ASN A 17 -10.37 -4.83 -2.64
CA ASN A 17 -9.71 -3.64 -3.18
C ASN A 17 -8.49 -4.04 -4.01
N PHE A 18 -7.76 -5.07 -3.56
CA PHE A 18 -6.61 -5.55 -4.32
C PHE A 18 -7.02 -6.17 -5.64
N SER A 19 -8.09 -6.97 -5.62
CA SER A 19 -8.55 -7.64 -6.84
C SER A 19 -8.89 -6.62 -7.93
N LEU A 20 -9.61 -5.58 -7.54
CA LEU A 20 -9.98 -4.51 -8.47
C LEU A 20 -8.76 -3.78 -8.97
N LEU A 21 -7.85 -3.42 -8.05
CA LEU A 21 -6.62 -2.73 -8.40
C LEU A 21 -5.78 -3.57 -9.35
N ASN A 22 -5.62 -4.84 -9.05
CA ASN A 22 -4.76 -5.72 -9.83
C ASN A 22 -5.25 -5.86 -11.27
N LYS A 23 -6.56 -5.94 -11.45
CA LYS A 23 -7.15 -5.98 -12.78
C LYS A 23 -6.76 -4.74 -13.59
N LYS A 24 -6.85 -3.57 -12.95
CA LYS A 24 -6.51 -2.32 -13.62
C LYS A 24 -5.02 -2.25 -13.93
N LEU A 25 -4.18 -2.70 -13.00
CA LEU A 25 -2.74 -2.70 -13.22
C LEU A 25 -2.38 -3.62 -14.39
N GLU A 26 -3.02 -4.78 -14.46
CA GLU A 26 -2.74 -5.73 -15.54
C GLU A 26 -3.17 -5.21 -16.89
N SER A 27 -4.11 -4.27 -16.94
CA SER A 27 -4.56 -3.70 -18.20
C SER A 27 -3.62 -2.62 -18.74
N ILE A 28 -2.64 -2.18 -17.97
CA ILE A 28 -1.65 -1.19 -18.41
C ILE A 28 -0.54 -1.95 -19.12
N THR A 29 -0.18 -1.54 -20.35
CA THR A 29 0.91 -2.19 -21.06
C THR A 29 2.24 -1.85 -20.41
N PRO A 30 3.20 -2.77 -20.41
CA PRO A 30 4.52 -2.48 -19.84
C PRO A 30 5.17 -1.19 -20.33
N UNK A 31 4.95 -0.90 -21.33
CA UNK A 31 5.44 0.22 -21.93
C UNK A 31 5.03 1.44 -21.34
N LEU A 32 3.83 1.45 -21.16
CA LEU A 32 3.28 2.65 -20.56
C LEU A 32 3.51 2.70 -19.06
N ALA A 33 3.75 1.55 -18.45
CA ALA A 33 3.83 1.48 -17.00
C ALA A 33 4.96 2.33 -16.42
N PHE A 34 6.00 2.59 -17.19
CA PHE A 34 7.16 3.36 -16.72
C PHE A 34 7.17 4.80 -17.22
N GLU A 35 6.12 5.23 -17.90
CA GLU A 35 5.99 6.62 -18.36
C GLU A 35 5.39 7.49 -17.26
N PRO A 36 5.81 8.76 -17.14
CA PRO A 36 5.29 9.63 -16.07
C PRO A 36 3.92 10.19 -16.41
N LEU A 37 2.91 9.36 -16.29
CA LEU A 37 1.55 9.67 -16.74
C LEU A 37 0.59 10.04 -15.61
N LEU A 38 1.01 9.89 -14.34
CA LEU A 38 0.13 10.12 -13.20
C LEU A 38 0.61 11.32 -12.39
N GLU A 39 -0.33 11.99 -11.73
CA GLU A 39 0.04 12.96 -10.70
C GLU A 39 0.78 12.25 -9.59
N GLY A 40 1.82 12.90 -9.07
CA GLY A 40 2.60 12.32 -7.98
C GLY A 40 1.88 12.43 -6.64
N HIS A 41 2.44 11.77 -5.66
CA HIS A 41 1.92 11.84 -4.29
C HIS A 41 2.24 13.17 -3.63
N ALA A 42 3.30 13.85 -4.08
CA ALA A 42 3.57 15.21 -3.67
C ALA A 42 3.01 16.15 -4.73
N LYS A 43 2.42 17.25 -4.28
CA LYS A 43 1.81 18.21 -5.18
C LYS A 43 2.84 18.71 -6.21
N GLY A 44 2.42 18.79 -7.46
CA GLY A 44 3.26 19.32 -8.52
C GLY A 44 4.25 18.33 -9.10
N THR A 45 4.20 17.07 -8.69
CA THR A 45 5.09 16.05 -9.23
C THR A 45 4.31 15.09 -10.13
N THR A 46 5.05 14.35 -10.95
CA THR A 46 4.46 13.28 -11.77
C THR A 46 5.18 11.97 -11.50
N ILE A 47 4.46 10.88 -11.63
CA ILE A 47 5.00 9.54 -11.40
C ILE A 47 4.50 8.60 -12.49
N SER A 48 5.10 7.42 -12.54
CA SER A 48 4.64 6.36 -13.43
C SER A 48 3.72 5.41 -12.67
N VAL A 49 3.05 4.53 -13.41
CA VAL A 49 2.28 3.44 -12.79
C VAL A 49 3.22 2.56 -11.98
N ALA A 50 4.44 2.30 -12.49
CA ALA A 50 5.42 1.53 -11.74
C ALA A 50 5.76 2.19 -10.40
N ASN A 51 5.89 3.53 -10.38
CA ASN A 51 6.10 4.25 -9.12
C ASN A 51 4.92 4.05 -8.16
N LEU A 52 3.70 4.09 -8.69
CA LEU A 52 2.52 3.86 -7.87
C LEU A 52 2.58 2.47 -7.23
N VAL A 53 2.96 1.45 -8.00
CA VAL A 53 3.09 0.10 -7.47
C VAL A 53 4.17 0.05 -6.38
N SER A 54 5.32 0.70 -6.63
CA SER A 54 6.40 0.77 -5.63
C SER A 54 5.93 1.41 -4.34
N TYR A 55 5.14 2.46 -4.46
CA TYR A 55 4.56 3.16 -3.31
C TYR A 55 3.68 2.21 -2.48
N LEU A 56 2.85 1.43 -3.16
CA LEU A 56 1.98 0.48 -2.47
C LEU A 56 2.77 -0.62 -1.78
N ILE A 57 3.80 -1.13 -2.46
CA ILE A 57 4.68 -2.12 -1.85
C ILE A 57 5.37 -1.52 -0.62
N GLY A 58 5.85 -0.28 -0.76
CA GLY A 58 6.55 0.38 0.33
C GLY A 58 5.72 0.47 1.60
N TRP A 59 4.47 0.92 1.49
CA TRP A 59 3.60 1.00 2.66
C TRP A 59 3.30 -0.38 3.23
N GLY A 60 3.05 -1.35 2.37
CA GLY A 60 2.79 -2.71 2.83
C GLY A 60 3.99 -3.30 3.55
N GLU A 61 5.19 -3.04 3.05
CA GLU A 61 6.41 -3.52 3.71
C GLU A 61 6.61 -2.85 5.06
N LEU A 62 6.23 -1.57 5.20
CA LEU A 62 6.30 -0.91 6.50
C LEU A 62 5.35 -1.56 7.50
N VAL A 63 4.14 -1.91 7.08
CA VAL A 63 3.22 -2.60 7.98
C VAL A 63 3.86 -3.90 8.48
N LEU A 64 4.47 -4.65 7.58
CA LEU A 64 5.14 -5.90 7.98
C LEU A 64 6.30 -5.61 8.91
N HIS A 65 7.06 -4.57 8.64
CA HIS A 65 8.23 -4.20 9.45
C HIS A 65 7.81 -3.78 10.86
N TRP A 66 6.76 -2.98 10.99
CA TRP A 66 6.26 -2.58 12.31
C TRP A 66 5.95 -3.80 13.16
N HIS A 67 5.31 -4.78 12.55
CA HIS A 67 4.91 -5.99 13.28
C HIS A 67 6.10 -6.89 13.59
N ASP A 68 7.08 -6.93 12.69
CA ASP A 68 8.31 -7.66 12.95
C ASP A 68 9.05 -7.07 14.14
N GLN A 69 9.14 -5.73 14.19
CA GLN A 69 9.80 -5.05 15.30
C GLN A 69 9.08 -5.33 16.61
N GLU A 70 7.75 -5.28 16.59
CA GLU A 70 6.96 -5.58 17.77
C GLU A 70 7.20 -6.99 18.25
N ALA A 71 7.20 -7.96 17.32
CA ALA A 71 7.40 -9.37 17.67
C ALA A 71 8.78 -9.62 18.30
N LYS A 72 9.76 -8.79 17.91
CA LYS A 72 11.12 -8.91 18.48
C LYS A 72 11.29 -8.12 19.77
N GLY A 73 10.23 -7.51 20.27
CA GLY A 73 10.30 -6.73 21.50
C GLY A 73 10.97 -5.39 21.33
N LYS A 74 11.12 -4.92 20.10
CA LYS A 74 11.76 -3.63 19.84
C LYS A 74 10.72 -2.52 19.77
N THR A 75 11.17 -1.30 20.02
CA THR A 75 10.31 -0.13 19.86
C THR A 75 10.02 0.08 18.39
N ILE A 76 8.74 0.28 18.06
CA ILE A 76 8.35 0.55 16.69
C ILE A 76 8.52 2.04 16.40
N ILE A 77 9.16 2.38 15.30
CA ILE A 77 9.30 3.76 14.86
C ILE A 77 8.34 3.99 13.70
N PHE A 78 7.36 4.90 13.90
CA PHE A 78 6.36 5.24 12.90
C PHE A 78 6.66 6.59 12.29
N PRO A 79 6.47 6.78 10.99
CA PRO A 79 6.16 5.74 10.01
C PRO A 79 7.37 4.90 9.65
N GLU A 80 8.55 5.49 9.66
CA GLU A 80 9.81 4.80 9.34
C GLU A 80 10.96 5.57 9.96
N GLU A 81 12.03 4.87 10.32
CA GLU A 81 13.21 5.50 10.89
C GLU A 81 13.71 6.59 9.95
N GLY A 82 13.90 7.77 10.49
CA GLY A 82 14.36 8.91 9.71
C GLY A 82 13.27 9.70 9.03
N PHE A 83 12.00 9.33 9.23
CA PHE A 83 10.87 10.03 8.60
C PHE A 83 9.81 10.36 9.62
N LYS A 84 9.16 11.50 9.43
CA LYS A 84 8.03 11.92 10.27
C LYS A 84 6.75 11.91 9.43
N TRP A 85 5.61 11.90 10.13
CA TRP A 85 4.32 11.89 9.45
C TRP A 85 4.10 13.10 8.55
N ASN A 86 4.76 14.23 8.84
CA ASN A 86 4.64 15.40 7.98
C ASN A 86 5.65 15.40 6.84
N GLU A 87 6.29 14.26 6.59
CA GLU A 87 7.29 14.11 5.53
C GLU A 87 6.91 13.00 4.56
N LEU A 88 5.60 12.78 4.35
CA LEU A 88 5.16 11.64 3.54
C LEU A 88 5.56 11.76 2.07
N GLY A 89 5.77 12.98 1.58
CA GLY A 89 6.31 13.15 0.23
C GLY A 89 7.71 12.59 0.09
N ARG A 90 8.56 12.85 1.12
CA ARG A 90 9.91 12.29 1.15
C ARG A 90 9.89 10.78 1.22
N LEU A 91 8.97 10.25 2.01
CA LEU A 91 8.84 8.81 2.16
C LEU A 91 8.37 8.16 0.86
N ALA A 92 7.46 8.82 0.15
CA ALA A 92 7.03 8.33 -1.15
C ALA A 92 8.22 8.23 -2.11
N GLN A 93 9.09 9.25 -2.11
CA GLN A 93 10.29 9.22 -2.95
C GLN A 93 11.19 8.04 -2.60
N LYS A 94 11.32 7.75 -1.31
CA LYS A 94 12.10 6.60 -0.88
C LYS A 94 11.50 5.31 -1.43
N PHE A 95 10.18 5.17 -1.36
CA PHE A 95 9.52 3.97 -1.89
C PHE A 95 9.78 3.81 -3.39
N TYR A 96 9.76 4.91 -4.15
CA TYR A 96 10.05 4.83 -5.57
C TYR A 96 11.47 4.31 -5.81
N ARG A 97 12.42 4.81 -5.03
CA ARG A 97 13.82 4.41 -5.17
C ARG A 97 14.06 2.97 -4.72
N ASP A 98 13.34 2.53 -3.69
CA ASP A 98 13.56 1.19 -3.12
C ASP A 98 13.32 0.09 -4.15
N TYR A 99 12.47 0.34 -5.13
CA TYR A 99 12.10 -0.68 -6.11
C TYR A 99 12.47 -0.31 -7.54
N GLU A 100 13.28 0.74 -7.71
CA GLU A 100 13.62 1.21 -9.05
C GLU A 100 14.48 0.22 -9.84
N ASP A 101 15.11 -0.72 -9.15
CA ASP A 101 15.90 -1.76 -9.82
C ASP A 101 15.02 -2.78 -10.53
N ILE A 102 13.76 -2.84 -10.18
CA ILE A 102 12.83 -3.75 -10.85
C ILE A 102 12.35 -3.05 -12.12
N THR A 103 12.86 -3.49 -13.25
CA THR A 103 12.60 -2.84 -14.54
C THR A 103 11.59 -3.59 -15.38
N GLU A 104 11.12 -4.75 -14.92
CA GLU A 104 10.08 -5.50 -15.61
C GLU A 104 8.77 -5.36 -14.84
N TYR A 105 7.77 -4.84 -15.52
CA TYR A 105 6.49 -4.54 -14.92
C TYR A 105 5.86 -5.77 -14.27
N GLU A 106 5.94 -6.92 -14.95
CA GLU A 106 5.36 -8.15 -14.42
C GLU A 106 6.02 -8.59 -13.11
N VAL A 107 7.32 -8.35 -12.99
CA VAL A 107 8.04 -8.68 -11.76
C VAL A 107 7.58 -7.76 -10.63
N LEU A 108 7.39 -6.49 -10.95
CA LEU A 108 6.93 -5.53 -9.95
C LEU A 108 5.52 -5.88 -9.47
N LEU A 109 4.62 -6.26 -10.39
CA LEU A 109 3.28 -6.67 -10.01
C LEU A 109 3.29 -7.93 -9.15
N ALA A 110 4.20 -8.85 -9.44
CA ALA A 110 4.34 -10.06 -8.63
C ALA A 110 4.80 -9.72 -7.20
N ARG A 111 5.68 -8.72 -7.06
CA ARG A 111 6.11 -8.27 -5.74
C ARG A 111 4.96 -7.67 -4.95
N LEU A 112 4.11 -6.91 -5.62
CA LEU A 112 2.94 -6.34 -4.94
C LEU A 112 2.01 -7.46 -4.47
N LYS A 113 1.79 -8.44 -5.31
CA LYS A 113 0.90 -9.56 -4.96
C LYS A 113 1.46 -10.35 -3.78
N GLU A 114 2.76 -10.60 -3.78
CA GLU A 114 3.41 -11.30 -2.69
C GLU A 114 3.28 -10.50 -1.38
N ASN A 115 3.49 -9.19 -1.45
CA ASN A 115 3.35 -8.33 -0.29
C ASN A 115 1.93 -8.41 0.27
N LYS A 116 0.93 -8.35 -0.61
CA LYS A 116 -0.47 -8.45 -0.20
C LYS A 116 -0.75 -9.79 0.49
N GLN A 117 -0.21 -10.87 -0.04
CA GLN A 117 -0.39 -12.20 0.55
C GLN A 117 0.22 -12.26 1.95
N GLN A 118 1.38 -11.65 2.13
CA GLN A 118 2.03 -11.61 3.44
C GLN A 118 1.23 -10.77 4.43
N LEU A 119 0.60 -9.70 3.96
CA LEU A 119 -0.24 -8.87 4.81
C LEU A 119 -1.47 -9.63 5.31
N VAL A 120 -2.11 -10.38 4.42
CA VAL A 120 -3.25 -11.19 4.83
C VAL A 120 -2.81 -12.25 5.83
N ALA A 121 -1.66 -12.90 5.59
CA ALA A 121 -1.14 -13.89 6.52
C ALA A 121 -0.85 -13.29 7.89
N LEU A 122 -0.32 -12.06 7.91
CA LEU A 122 -0.09 -11.35 9.16
C LEU A 122 -1.40 -11.15 9.92
N ILE A 123 -2.42 -10.64 9.22
CA ILE A 123 -3.71 -10.35 9.86
C ILE A 123 -4.34 -11.61 10.43
N GLU A 124 -4.19 -12.74 9.72
CA GLU A 124 -4.75 -14.01 10.17
C GLU A 124 -4.23 -14.43 11.54
N ARG A 125 -3.04 -13.97 11.92
CA ARG A 125 -2.45 -14.37 13.20
C ARG A 125 -3.02 -13.61 14.39
N PHE A 126 -3.82 -12.56 14.17
CA PHE A 126 -4.36 -11.75 15.26
C PHE A 126 -5.82 -12.06 15.50
N SER A 127 -6.26 -11.91 16.74
CA SER A 127 -7.67 -12.01 17.08
C SER A 127 -8.36 -10.70 16.79
N ASN A 128 -9.70 -10.73 16.78
CA ASN A 128 -10.46 -9.49 16.65
C ASN A 128 -10.13 -8.50 17.75
N ASP A 129 -9.94 -8.99 18.97
CA ASP A 129 -9.61 -8.10 20.08
C ASP A 129 -8.25 -7.45 19.87
N GLU A 130 -7.28 -8.20 19.37
CA GLU A 130 -5.96 -7.65 19.09
C GLU A 130 -6.01 -6.62 17.96
N LEU A 131 -6.88 -6.84 16.98
CA LEU A 131 -6.97 -5.93 15.82
C LEU A 131 -7.80 -4.69 16.14
N TYR A 132 -8.88 -4.84 16.89
CA TYR A 132 -9.85 -3.75 17.04
C TYR A 132 -10.28 -3.45 18.46
N GLY A 133 -9.81 -4.20 19.45
CA GLY A 133 -10.31 -4.07 20.81
C GLY A 133 -9.64 -2.99 21.62
N LYS A 134 -8.52 -2.48 21.15
CA LYS A 134 -7.77 -1.47 21.91
C LYS A 134 -6.88 -0.65 20.98
N PRO A 135 -6.47 0.55 21.42
CA PRO A 135 -5.53 1.33 20.62
C PRO A 135 -4.18 0.61 20.50
N TRP A 136 -3.52 0.82 19.39
CA TRP A 136 -2.19 0.25 19.14
C TRP A 136 -1.16 1.36 18.89
N TYR A 137 -1.51 2.35 18.10
CA TYR A 137 -0.66 3.50 17.85
C TYR A 137 -1.49 4.75 18.10
N ASN A 138 -1.14 5.51 19.13
CA ASN A 138 -1.93 6.64 19.56
C ASN A 138 -3.38 6.17 19.78
N LYS A 139 -4.35 6.82 19.15
CA LYS A 139 -5.75 6.43 19.28
C LYS A 139 -6.18 5.33 18.32
N TRP A 140 -5.29 4.95 17.40
CA TRP A 140 -5.66 4.05 16.31
C TRP A 140 -5.46 2.59 16.69
N THR A 141 -6.44 1.77 16.33
CA THR A 141 -6.32 0.32 16.52
C THR A 141 -5.31 -0.24 15.53
N ARG A 142 -4.81 -1.43 15.81
CA ARG A 142 -3.92 -2.15 14.90
C ARG A 142 -4.58 -2.34 13.54
N GLY A 143 -5.85 -2.79 13.54
CA GLY A 143 -6.58 -3.03 12.30
C GLY A 143 -6.73 -1.77 11.48
N ARG A 144 -6.99 -0.63 12.14
CA ARG A 144 -7.13 0.63 11.42
C ARG A 144 -5.80 1.07 10.82
N MET A 145 -4.70 0.91 11.56
CA MET A 145 -3.38 1.26 11.05
C MET A 145 -3.01 0.39 9.84
N ILE A 146 -3.35 -0.89 9.90
CA ILE A 146 -3.13 -1.77 8.74
C ILE A 146 -3.96 -1.29 7.55
N GLN A 147 -5.24 -1.01 7.79
CA GLN A 147 -6.14 -0.58 6.73
C GLN A 147 -5.66 0.71 6.05
N PHE A 148 -5.21 1.70 6.84
CA PHE A 148 -4.73 2.97 6.30
C PHE A 148 -3.61 2.78 5.28
N ASN A 149 -2.86 1.70 5.40
CA ASN A 149 -1.65 1.49 4.62
C ASN A 149 -1.75 0.32 3.64
N THR A 150 -2.94 -0.25 3.50
CA THR A 150 -3.18 -1.36 2.57
C THR A 150 -4.48 -1.14 1.79
N ALA A 151 -5.62 -1.51 2.37
CA ALA A 151 -6.91 -1.46 1.66
C ALA A 151 -7.22 -0.05 1.16
N SER A 152 -6.96 0.98 1.97
CA SER A 152 -7.26 2.35 1.57
C SER A 152 -6.39 2.82 0.42
N PRO A 153 -5.06 2.66 0.47
CA PRO A 153 -4.23 3.02 -0.69
C PRO A 153 -4.56 2.20 -1.94
N TYR A 154 -4.94 0.94 -1.80
CA TYR A 154 -5.35 0.14 -2.96
C TYR A 154 -6.54 0.80 -3.67
N LYS A 155 -7.53 1.23 -2.87
CA LYS A 155 -8.72 1.86 -3.43
C LYS A 155 -8.37 3.19 -4.09
N ASN A 156 -7.53 3.98 -3.43
CA ASN A 156 -7.08 5.26 -3.98
C ASN A 156 -6.35 5.05 -5.31
N ALA A 157 -5.48 4.05 -5.36
CA ALA A 157 -4.73 3.75 -6.58
C ALA A 157 -5.67 3.35 -7.71
N SER A 158 -6.72 2.58 -7.43
CA SER A 158 -7.71 2.22 -8.45
C SER A 158 -8.36 3.48 -9.05
N GLY A 159 -8.66 4.47 -8.19
CA GLY A 159 -9.22 5.73 -8.68
C GLY A 159 -8.28 6.48 -9.59
N ARG A 160 -7.00 6.51 -9.24
CA ARG A 160 -5.98 7.15 -10.08
C ARG A 160 -5.89 6.46 -11.44
N LEU A 161 -5.96 5.13 -11.44
CA LEU A 161 -5.86 4.38 -12.69
C LEU A 161 -7.12 4.55 -13.55
N ASN A 162 -8.28 4.70 -12.93
CA ASN A 162 -9.49 5.00 -13.69
C ASN A 162 -9.34 6.30 -14.45
N LYS A 163 -8.80 7.32 -13.80
CA LYS A 163 -8.58 8.62 -14.46
C LYS A 163 -7.61 8.46 -15.62
N LEU A 164 -6.53 7.72 -15.41
CA LEU A 164 -5.55 7.50 -16.46
C LEU A 164 -6.17 6.78 -17.65
N GLN A 165 -6.94 5.74 -17.40
CA GLN A 165 -7.55 4.96 -18.47
C GLN A 165 -8.52 5.80 -19.29
N LYS A 166 -9.25 6.71 -18.65
CA LYS A 166 -10.11 7.63 -19.37
C LYS A 166 -9.30 8.55 -20.28
N CYS A 167 -8.20 9.08 -19.78
CA CYS A 167 -7.33 9.94 -20.58
C CYS A 167 -6.75 9.20 -21.77
N LEU A 168 -6.34 7.96 -21.57
CA LEU A 168 -5.74 7.18 -22.65
C LEU A 168 -6.76 6.82 -23.72
N ALA A 169 -8.03 6.73 -23.36
CA ALA A 169 -9.09 6.38 -24.32
C ALA A 169 -9.52 7.56 -25.18
N GLU A 170 -9.18 8.79 -24.79
CA GLU A 170 -9.57 9.98 -25.58
C GLU A 170 -8.75 10.19 -26.83
#